data_2ad65445c3b9657960d1be3982f9135d
#
_entry.id   2ad65445c3b9657960d1be3982f9135d
#
_cell.length_a   1.000
_cell.length_b   1.000
_cell.length_c   1.000
_cell.angle_alpha   90.00
_cell.angle_beta   90.00
_cell.angle_gamma   90.00
#
_symmetry.space_group_name_H-M   'P 1'
#
loop_
_entity.id
_entity.type
_entity.pdbx_description
1 polymer ?
#
loop_
_entity_poly.entity_id
_entity_poly.type
_entity_poly.pdbx_seq_one_letter_code
_entity_poly.pdbx_strand_id
1 'polypeptide(L)'
;MLLPTRRATTQLGAAIGAALAPGDLVLLSGDLGAGKTFLARSIARALGVPSGHAIASPTFTLVQEYAVGTRTLLHVDLYRLRGDDELRQIRSLGLPERRADGAILVVEWGDDLEGELGPADLVVALETSADGARKAVLTGPRAGRFSAR
;
A
#
# COMPACT_ATOMS: atom_id res chain seq x y z
N MET A 1 -9.30 -0.16 14.18
CA MET A 1 -8.05 -0.56 14.85
C MET A 1 -7.27 0.68 15.25
N LEU A 2 -6.95 0.80 16.52
CA LEU A 2 -6.14 1.94 17.01
C LEU A 2 -4.66 1.67 16.77
N LEU A 3 -3.92 2.72 16.37
CA LEU A 3 -2.48 2.69 16.13
C LEU A 3 -1.80 3.72 17.03
N PRO A 4 -1.69 3.46 18.34
CA PRO A 4 -1.20 4.45 19.30
C PRO A 4 0.29 4.76 19.14
N THR A 5 1.05 3.89 18.49
CA THR A 5 2.50 4.03 18.34
C THR A 5 2.96 3.63 16.95
N ARG A 6 4.17 4.05 16.57
CA ARG A 6 4.84 3.57 15.36
C ARG A 6 4.98 2.04 15.37
N ARG A 7 5.24 1.47 16.54
CA ARG A 7 5.32 0.01 16.70
C ARG A 7 4.00 -0.66 16.32
N ALA A 8 2.86 -0.09 16.71
CA ALA A 8 1.54 -0.62 16.33
C ALA A 8 1.35 -0.60 14.81
N THR A 9 1.78 0.48 14.14
CA THR A 9 1.74 0.55 12.67
C THR A 9 2.67 -0.47 12.03
N THR A 10 3.87 -0.66 12.58
CA THR A 10 4.81 -1.69 12.10
C THR A 10 4.22 -3.09 12.25
N GLN A 11 3.55 -3.38 13.35
CA GLN A 11 2.88 -4.65 13.59
C GLN A 11 1.73 -4.89 12.60
N LEU A 12 0.95 -3.85 12.30
CA LEU A 12 -0.07 -3.94 11.25
C LEU A 12 0.55 -4.24 9.89
N GLY A 13 1.61 -3.53 9.52
CA GLY A 13 2.34 -3.78 8.28
C GLY A 13 2.89 -5.20 8.19
N ALA A 14 3.42 -5.72 9.29
CA ALA A 14 3.91 -7.10 9.37
C ALA A 14 2.78 -8.11 9.15
N ALA A 15 1.63 -7.90 9.78
CA ALA A 15 0.47 -8.77 9.61
C ALA A 15 -0.06 -8.74 8.17
N ILE A 16 -0.13 -7.55 7.57
CA ILE A 16 -0.56 -7.40 6.17
C ILE A 16 0.43 -8.12 5.25
N GLY A 17 1.73 -7.84 5.38
CA GLY A 17 2.75 -8.46 4.53
C GLY A 17 2.71 -9.98 4.58
N ALA A 18 2.53 -10.55 5.77
CA ALA A 18 2.44 -12.01 5.96
C ALA A 18 1.20 -12.62 5.29
N ALA A 19 0.15 -11.85 5.06
CA ALA A 19 -1.10 -12.31 4.47
C ALA A 19 -1.19 -12.11 2.96
N LEU A 20 -0.29 -11.33 2.35
CA LEU A 20 -0.34 -11.02 0.93
C LEU A 20 0.14 -12.20 0.08
N ALA A 21 -0.50 -12.34 -1.07
CA ALA A 21 -0.20 -13.35 -2.07
C ALA A 21 0.05 -12.69 -3.44
N PRO A 22 0.72 -13.39 -4.38
CA PRO A 22 0.91 -12.85 -5.72
C PRO A 22 -0.40 -12.36 -6.35
N GLY A 23 -0.35 -11.19 -6.96
CA GLY A 23 -1.52 -10.55 -7.60
C GLY A 23 -2.41 -9.75 -6.65
N ASP A 24 -2.10 -9.70 -5.37
CA ASP A 24 -2.89 -8.90 -4.42
C ASP A 24 -2.68 -7.40 -4.64
N LEU A 25 -3.75 -6.64 -4.43
CA LEU A 25 -3.74 -5.18 -4.44
C LEU A 25 -4.14 -4.65 -3.07
N VAL A 26 -3.27 -3.83 -2.50
CA VAL A 26 -3.53 -3.07 -1.27
C VAL A 26 -3.59 -1.58 -1.61
N LEU A 27 -4.69 -0.93 -1.30
CA LEU A 27 -4.83 0.52 -1.39
C LEU A 27 -4.65 1.14 -0.01
N LEU A 28 -3.74 2.11 0.09
CA LEU A 28 -3.51 2.88 1.31
C LEU A 28 -4.10 4.27 1.12
N SER A 29 -5.07 4.59 1.96
CA SER A 29 -5.85 5.81 1.92
C SER A 29 -5.60 6.64 3.18
N GLY A 30 -5.79 7.94 3.10
CA GLY A 30 -5.64 8.86 4.21
C GLY A 30 -4.98 10.17 3.79
N ASP A 31 -5.10 11.18 4.64
CA ASP A 31 -4.53 12.50 4.38
C ASP A 31 -3.00 12.47 4.31
N LEU A 32 -2.43 13.54 3.76
CA LEU A 32 -0.99 13.73 3.75
C LEU A 32 -0.46 13.69 5.20
N GLY A 33 0.57 12.87 5.43
CA GLY A 33 1.14 12.70 6.78
C GLY A 33 0.40 11.70 7.67
N ALA A 34 -0.63 11.00 7.18
CA ALA A 34 -1.37 9.99 7.95
C ALA A 34 -0.55 8.72 8.26
N GLY A 35 0.57 8.51 7.56
CA GLY A 35 1.46 7.36 7.79
C GLY A 35 1.39 6.30 6.70
N LYS A 36 0.83 6.58 5.54
CA LYS A 36 0.71 5.64 4.42
C LYS A 36 2.06 5.10 3.97
N THR A 37 3.05 5.96 3.75
CA THR A 37 4.39 5.55 3.32
C THR A 37 5.08 4.72 4.40
N PHE A 38 4.93 5.08 5.67
CA PHE A 38 5.47 4.31 6.79
C PHE A 38 4.86 2.90 6.83
N LEU A 39 3.55 2.78 6.64
CA LEU A 39 2.86 1.50 6.58
C LEU A 39 3.33 0.69 5.37
N ALA A 40 3.44 1.31 4.19
CA ALA A 40 3.94 0.66 2.98
C ALA A 40 5.34 0.08 3.18
N ARG A 41 6.23 0.82 3.82
CA ARG A 41 7.58 0.33 4.17
C ARG A 41 7.52 -0.87 5.12
N SER A 42 6.64 -0.81 6.10
CA SER A 42 6.46 -1.92 7.04
C SER A 42 5.96 -3.19 6.34
N ILE A 43 5.05 -3.05 5.38
CA ILE A 43 4.59 -4.16 4.54
C ILE A 43 5.75 -4.71 3.71
N ALA A 44 6.54 -3.85 3.07
CA ALA A 44 7.69 -4.26 2.26
C ALA A 44 8.71 -5.04 3.08
N ARG A 45 9.02 -4.59 4.29
CA ARG A 45 9.93 -5.33 5.21
C ARG A 45 9.37 -6.70 5.56
N ALA A 46 8.07 -6.79 5.84
CA ALA A 46 7.41 -8.06 6.16
C ALA A 46 7.39 -9.03 4.97
N LEU A 47 7.33 -8.52 3.74
CA LEU A 47 7.45 -9.33 2.53
C LEU A 47 8.87 -9.86 2.29
N GLY A 48 9.86 -9.26 2.94
CA GLY A 48 11.23 -9.73 2.87
C GLY A 48 12.24 -8.76 2.25
N VAL A 49 11.86 -7.51 1.98
CA VAL A 49 12.84 -6.50 1.56
C VAL A 49 13.86 -6.33 2.69
N PRO A 50 15.16 -6.57 2.44
CA PRO A 50 16.16 -6.60 3.51
C PRO A 50 16.26 -5.29 4.28
N SER A 51 16.55 -5.36 5.58
CA SER A 51 16.68 -4.19 6.44
C SER A 51 17.80 -3.24 6.02
N GLY A 52 18.83 -3.74 5.35
CA GLY A 52 19.90 -2.94 4.77
C GLY A 52 19.53 -2.23 3.46
N HIS A 53 18.42 -2.61 2.84
CA HIS A 53 17.91 -1.97 1.63
C HIS A 53 17.12 -0.72 2.00
N ALA A 54 17.51 0.43 1.46
CA ALA A 54 16.78 1.67 1.70
C ALA A 54 15.44 1.63 0.96
N ILE A 55 14.34 1.67 1.71
CA ILE A 55 13.00 1.78 1.14
C ILE A 55 12.64 3.26 1.10
N ALA A 56 12.88 3.87 -0.06
CA ALA A 56 12.53 5.27 -0.29
C ALA A 56 11.02 5.43 -0.55
N SER A 57 10.50 6.65 -0.32
CA SER A 57 9.19 6.99 -0.84
C SER A 57 9.24 7.07 -2.37
N PRO A 58 8.27 6.48 -3.11
CA PRO A 58 8.24 6.57 -4.57
C PRO A 58 7.73 7.91 -5.08
N THR A 59 7.66 8.93 -4.24
CA THR A 59 7.11 10.25 -4.58
C THR A 59 7.76 10.88 -5.82
N PHE A 60 9.04 10.59 -6.08
CA PHE A 60 9.75 11.11 -7.25
C PHE A 60 9.70 10.19 -8.47
N THR A 61 9.54 8.88 -8.26
CA THR A 61 9.62 7.86 -9.32
C THR A 61 8.29 7.19 -9.60
N LEU A 62 7.24 7.50 -8.83
CA LEU A 62 5.89 6.94 -8.85
C LEU A 62 5.84 5.45 -8.49
N VAL A 63 6.77 4.63 -8.96
CA VAL A 63 6.81 3.19 -8.73
C VAL A 63 8.19 2.79 -8.24
N GLN A 64 8.24 2.09 -7.12
CA GLN A 64 9.43 1.38 -6.65
C GLN A 64 9.19 -0.12 -6.74
N GLU A 65 10.07 -0.82 -7.44
CA GLU A 65 9.99 -2.26 -7.62
C GLU A 65 11.00 -2.99 -6.72
N TYR A 66 10.53 -4.02 -6.04
CA TYR A 66 11.36 -4.88 -5.19
C TYR A 66 11.17 -6.33 -5.58
N ALA A 67 12.27 -7.01 -5.92
CA ALA A 67 12.28 -8.46 -6.10
C ALA A 67 12.55 -9.12 -4.75
N VAL A 68 11.67 -10.01 -4.31
CA VAL A 68 11.77 -10.72 -3.03
C VAL A 68 11.57 -12.22 -3.28
N GLY A 69 12.68 -12.95 -3.42
CA GLY A 69 12.62 -14.35 -3.84
C GLY A 69 11.98 -14.47 -5.21
N THR A 70 10.90 -15.24 -5.30
CA THR A 70 10.11 -15.39 -6.54
C THR A 70 8.98 -14.36 -6.66
N ARG A 71 8.82 -13.48 -5.66
CA ARG A 71 7.75 -12.47 -5.62
C ARG A 71 8.27 -11.10 -6.07
N THR A 72 7.37 -10.31 -6.61
CA THR A 72 7.64 -8.91 -6.96
C THR A 72 6.66 -8.03 -6.21
N LEU A 73 7.18 -7.00 -5.54
CA LEU A 73 6.39 -5.95 -4.90
C LEU A 73 6.54 -4.65 -5.69
N LEU A 74 5.43 -4.03 -6.03
CA LEU A 74 5.39 -2.67 -6.55
C LEU A 74 4.79 -1.75 -5.49
N HIS A 75 5.60 -0.83 -4.98
CA HIS A 75 5.14 0.26 -4.14
C HIS A 75 4.92 1.49 -5.02
N VAL A 76 3.69 1.96 -5.09
CA VAL A 76 3.24 3.01 -6.01
C VAL A 76 2.71 4.19 -5.21
N ASP A 77 3.13 5.40 -5.58
CA ASP A 77 2.61 6.65 -5.02
C ASP A 77 2.10 7.55 -6.14
N LEU A 78 0.79 7.75 -6.21
CA LEU A 78 0.13 8.50 -7.27
C LEU A 78 -0.17 9.95 -6.88
N TYR A 79 0.37 10.44 -5.78
CA TYR A 79 0.10 11.79 -5.26
C TYR A 79 0.38 12.89 -6.30
N ARG A 80 1.42 12.73 -7.12
CA ARG A 80 1.83 13.72 -8.13
C ARG A 80 1.06 13.63 -9.44
N LEU A 81 0.37 12.54 -9.68
CA LEU A 81 -0.44 12.38 -10.87
C LEU A 81 -1.80 13.05 -10.65
N ARG A 82 -1.85 14.35 -10.97
CA ARG A 82 -3.07 15.13 -10.89
C ARG A 82 -3.23 15.96 -12.15
N GLY A 83 -4.45 16.03 -12.67
CA GLY A 83 -4.78 16.80 -13.85
C GLY A 83 -5.34 15.96 -15.00
N ASP A 84 -5.48 16.57 -16.16
CA ASP A 84 -6.18 16.01 -17.33
C ASP A 84 -5.52 14.75 -17.90
N ASP A 85 -4.20 14.58 -17.68
CA ASP A 85 -3.44 13.43 -18.17
C ASP A 85 -3.24 12.31 -17.14
N GLU A 86 -3.88 12.39 -15.98
CA GLU A 86 -3.69 11.44 -14.88
C GLU A 86 -3.93 10.00 -15.32
N LEU A 87 -5.07 9.70 -15.93
CA LEU A 87 -5.40 8.35 -16.38
C LEU A 87 -4.44 7.83 -17.43
N ARG A 88 -4.00 8.66 -18.36
CA ARG A 88 -3.01 8.29 -19.37
C ARG A 88 -1.70 7.89 -18.71
N GLN A 89 -1.23 8.68 -17.75
CA GLN A 89 0.01 8.41 -17.03
C GLN A 89 -0.11 7.12 -16.21
N ILE A 90 -1.22 6.91 -15.53
CA ILE A 90 -1.46 5.69 -14.76
C ILE A 90 -1.47 4.47 -15.69
N ARG A 91 -2.15 4.54 -16.82
CA ARG A 91 -2.19 3.44 -17.79
C ARG A 91 -0.81 3.13 -18.36
N SER A 92 0.04 4.14 -18.54
CA SER A 92 1.41 3.96 -19.03
C SER A 92 2.31 3.19 -18.06
N LEU A 93 1.95 3.12 -16.76
CA LEU A 93 2.71 2.36 -15.76
C LEU A 93 2.53 0.84 -15.90
N GLY A 94 1.51 0.38 -16.63
CA GLY A 94 1.27 -1.04 -16.86
C GLY A 94 0.90 -1.82 -15.60
N LEU A 95 0.31 -1.19 -14.60
CA LEU A 95 0.01 -1.82 -13.30
C LEU A 95 -0.97 -2.99 -13.39
N PRO A 96 -2.07 -2.92 -14.16
CA PRO A 96 -2.98 -4.07 -14.30
C PRO A 96 -2.28 -5.30 -14.85
N GLU A 97 -1.42 -5.13 -15.85
CA GLU A 97 -0.65 -6.21 -16.46
C GLU A 97 0.36 -6.81 -15.46
N ARG A 98 1.04 -5.96 -14.70
CA ARG A 98 1.97 -6.41 -13.65
C ARG A 98 1.25 -7.19 -12.57
N ARG A 99 0.06 -6.74 -12.17
CA ARG A 99 -0.80 -7.45 -11.21
C ARG A 99 -1.23 -8.81 -11.75
N ALA A 100 -1.65 -8.87 -13.02
CA ALA A 100 -2.04 -10.12 -13.67
C ALA A 100 -0.87 -11.12 -13.74
N ASP A 101 0.36 -10.63 -13.87
CA ASP A 101 1.59 -11.43 -13.86
C ASP A 101 2.04 -11.83 -12.46
N GLY A 102 1.28 -11.49 -11.43
CA GLY A 102 1.52 -11.91 -10.05
C GLY A 102 2.21 -10.88 -9.16
N ALA A 103 2.49 -9.67 -9.64
CA ALA A 103 3.06 -8.63 -8.78
C ALA A 103 2.08 -8.25 -7.67
N ILE A 104 2.61 -8.04 -6.47
CA ILE A 104 1.87 -7.47 -5.34
C ILE A 104 1.95 -5.95 -5.45
N LEU A 105 0.80 -5.28 -5.45
CA LEU A 105 0.72 -3.83 -5.54
C LEU A 105 0.32 -3.24 -4.20
N VAL A 106 1.12 -2.29 -3.71
CA VAL A 106 0.77 -1.43 -2.57
C VAL A 106 0.74 0.00 -3.10
N VAL A 107 -0.45 0.59 -3.16
CA VAL A 107 -0.70 1.85 -3.86
C VAL A 107 -1.18 2.91 -2.88
N GLU A 108 -0.46 4.03 -2.81
CA GLU A 108 -0.85 5.24 -2.10
C GLU A 108 -1.54 6.20 -3.09
N TRP A 109 -2.59 6.89 -2.64
CA TRP A 109 -3.35 7.85 -3.46
C TRP A 109 -4.04 7.22 -4.66
N GLY A 110 -4.48 5.98 -4.51
CA GLY A 110 -5.16 5.22 -5.56
C GLY A 110 -6.65 4.97 -5.27
N ASP A 111 -7.29 5.77 -4.43
CA ASP A 111 -8.64 5.53 -3.91
C ASP A 111 -9.70 5.34 -4.99
N ASP A 112 -9.55 6.05 -6.12
CA ASP A 112 -10.52 6.02 -7.22
C ASP A 112 -10.09 5.09 -8.36
N LEU A 113 -9.07 4.25 -8.16
CA LEU A 113 -8.43 3.49 -9.24
C LEU A 113 -8.82 2.02 -9.31
N GLU A 114 -9.79 1.57 -8.53
CA GLU A 114 -10.25 0.17 -8.62
C GLU A 114 -10.82 -0.15 -10.02
N GLY A 115 -11.38 0.83 -10.72
CA GLY A 115 -11.80 0.68 -12.11
C GLY A 115 -10.65 0.40 -13.08
N GLU A 116 -9.46 0.91 -12.80
CA GLU A 116 -8.26 0.69 -13.63
C GLU A 116 -7.45 -0.52 -13.17
N LEU A 117 -7.34 -0.73 -11.85
CA LEU A 117 -6.47 -1.75 -11.26
C LEU A 117 -7.20 -3.06 -10.95
N GLY A 118 -8.52 -3.06 -11.01
CA GLY A 118 -9.37 -4.12 -10.51
C GLY A 118 -9.70 -3.97 -9.02
N PRO A 119 -10.58 -4.82 -8.47
CA PRO A 119 -10.96 -4.73 -7.06
C PRO A 119 -9.76 -4.90 -6.13
N ALA A 120 -9.69 -4.07 -5.10
CA ALA A 120 -8.66 -4.20 -4.08
C ALA A 120 -8.94 -5.41 -3.17
N ASP A 121 -7.89 -6.14 -2.83
CA ASP A 121 -7.98 -7.23 -1.84
C ASP A 121 -8.06 -6.68 -0.42
N LEU A 122 -7.41 -5.55 -0.19
CA LEU A 122 -7.41 -4.85 1.07
C LEU A 122 -7.33 -3.34 0.83
N VAL A 123 -8.18 -2.58 1.50
CA VAL A 123 -8.08 -1.13 1.61
C VAL A 123 -7.80 -0.78 3.06
N VAL A 124 -6.77 0.00 3.30
CA VAL A 124 -6.39 0.50 4.63
C VAL A 124 -6.54 2.01 4.63
N ALA A 125 -7.57 2.51 5.30
CA ALA A 125 -7.76 3.94 5.51
C ALA A 125 -7.11 4.35 6.83
N LEU A 126 -6.13 5.24 6.76
CA LEU A 126 -5.45 5.80 7.93
C LEU A 126 -6.06 7.15 8.28
N GLU A 127 -6.52 7.27 9.50
CA GLU A 127 -7.16 8.47 10.02
C GLU A 127 -6.38 9.00 11.21
N THR A 128 -6.28 10.32 11.31
CA THR A 128 -5.71 11.00 12.47
C THR A 128 -6.79 11.88 13.08
N SER A 129 -7.13 11.64 14.33
CA SER A 129 -8.11 12.45 15.05
C SER A 129 -7.49 13.77 15.54
N ALA A 130 -8.33 14.72 15.97
CA ALA A 130 -7.90 16.05 16.42
C ALA A 130 -6.91 16.01 17.59
N ASP A 131 -6.95 14.96 18.41
CA ASP A 131 -6.01 14.73 19.53
C ASP A 131 -4.70 14.04 19.09
N GLY A 132 -4.53 13.79 17.78
CA GLY A 132 -3.34 13.15 17.24
C GLY A 132 -3.36 11.62 17.29
N ALA A 133 -4.45 11.01 17.76
CA ALA A 133 -4.58 9.56 17.77
C ALA A 133 -4.76 9.04 16.33
N ARG A 134 -4.08 7.95 16.01
CA ARG A 134 -4.15 7.31 14.70
C ARG A 134 -5.03 6.07 14.75
N LYS A 135 -5.75 5.85 13.67
CA LYS A 135 -6.66 4.71 13.51
C LYS A 135 -6.55 4.18 12.09
N ALA A 136 -6.60 2.88 11.95
CA ALA A 136 -6.74 2.21 10.66
C ALA A 136 -8.11 1.57 10.55
N VAL A 137 -8.77 1.81 9.42
CA VAL A 137 -10.01 1.13 9.04
C VAL A 137 -9.69 0.25 7.84
N LEU A 138 -9.90 -1.05 8.00
CA LEU A 138 -9.60 -2.04 6.98
C LEU A 138 -10.89 -2.53 6.34
N THR A 139 -10.93 -2.50 5.02
CA THR A 139 -12.06 -2.99 4.22
C THR A 139 -11.56 -3.89 3.08
N GLY A 140 -12.48 -4.57 2.41
CA GLY A 140 -12.17 -5.48 1.32
C GLY A 140 -12.18 -6.96 1.76
N PRO A 141 -12.03 -7.89 0.79
CA PRO A 141 -12.16 -9.33 1.06
C PRO A 141 -11.21 -9.88 2.13
N ARG A 142 -10.04 -9.28 2.30
CA ARG A 142 -9.06 -9.73 3.28
C ARG A 142 -9.16 -9.04 4.64
N ALA A 143 -10.02 -8.03 4.77
CA ALA A 143 -10.10 -7.23 6.00
C ALA A 143 -10.41 -8.06 7.25
N GLY A 144 -11.23 -9.09 7.13
CA GLY A 144 -11.60 -9.96 8.25
C GLY A 144 -10.43 -10.70 8.90
N ARG A 145 -9.30 -10.83 8.20
CA ARG A 145 -8.10 -11.46 8.76
C ARG A 145 -7.40 -10.59 9.80
N PHE A 146 -7.72 -9.30 9.83
CA PHE A 146 -7.07 -8.31 10.68
C PHE A 146 -7.99 -7.76 11.76
N SER A 147 -9.20 -8.29 11.86
CA SER A 147 -10.10 -7.92 12.96
C SER A 147 -9.45 -8.29 14.28
N ALA A 148 -9.42 -7.35 15.22
CA ALA A 148 -8.90 -7.59 16.55
C ALA A 148 -9.63 -8.79 17.17
N ARG A 149 -8.87 -9.77 17.64
CA ARG A 149 -9.39 -10.84 18.49
C ARG A 149 -9.52 -10.32 19.92
#